data_10b03916c1cc322deb84c835f07b1d53
#
_entry.id   10b03916c1cc322deb84c835f07b1d53
#
_cell.length_a   1.000
_cell.length_b   1.000
_cell.length_c   1.000
_cell.angle_alpha   90.00
_cell.angle_beta   90.00
_cell.angle_gamma   90.00
#
_symmetry.space_group_name_H-M   'P 1'
#
loop_
_entity.id
_entity.type
_entity.pdbx_description
1 polymer ?
#
loop_
_entity_poly.entity_id
_entity_poly.type
_entity_poly.pdbx_seq_one_letter_code
_entity_poly.pdbx_strand_id
1 'polypeptide(L)'
;MNLNKLLFFNRLPVSPIQPILIMTIHRRLIFYITWIISGMVTTVAASNVFIPYNNKNITYQGRIFFQPQGAVLSWSGNSVMLRFKGSAISALMQDSDTGNYYNVVLDGKVYAKIHTDTIKRCYRLASGLKRKRHIVQLFKRTEWDKGKTIFFGFEMPDNGIVLPSDKAPKRKIEFYGNSITCGYGVEDPNGNNSSLGCFENNAVTYAAITAQYFHAQYSCIAKSGIGIMVSWFPLIMPEMYDRVDPTDSIHKWDFALYQPNVVVINLFQNDSWLVNMPNNPQFIHRFGAVKPDSSFIVAAYRHFVQSIRQKYPHAFIICVLGDMDATKPGSPWPGYISKAVSQMNDPHILVHFFPYKQRSGHPNATEQKTMAKSLIRFIQKNIHW
;
A
#
# COMPACT_ATOMS: atom_id res chain seq x y z
N MET A 1 -34.72 59.69 -21.85
CA MET A 1 -35.92 60.18 -22.58
C MET A 1 -37.10 59.48 -21.95
N ASN A 2 -37.89 60.31 -21.26
CA ASN A 2 -39.31 60.32 -21.05
C ASN A 2 -40.03 59.05 -20.59
N LEU A 3 -40.53 59.05 -19.41
CA LEU A 3 -41.63 59.80 -18.69
C LEU A 3 -43.02 59.19 -18.91
N ASN A 4 -43.55 58.75 -17.79
CA ASN A 4 -44.89 59.09 -17.29
C ASN A 4 -46.16 58.28 -17.62
N LYS A 5 -46.80 58.03 -16.58
CA LYS A 5 -48.22 58.23 -16.21
C LYS A 5 -49.08 56.97 -16.15
N LEU A 6 -50.08 56.73 -15.35
CA LEU A 6 -50.79 57.48 -14.31
C LEU A 6 -51.70 56.53 -13.52
N LEU A 7 -51.95 56.85 -12.30
CA LEU A 7 -52.98 56.44 -11.34
C LEU A 7 -54.38 56.20 -11.93
N PHE A 8 -55.12 55.23 -11.39
CA PHE A 8 -56.53 55.39 -11.06
C PHE A 8 -56.95 54.58 -9.84
N PHE A 9 -57.48 55.34 -8.87
CA PHE A 9 -58.27 54.90 -7.70
C PHE A 9 -59.63 54.40 -8.15
N ASN A 10 -60.19 53.38 -7.49
CA ASN A 10 -61.58 53.31 -7.23
C ASN A 10 -61.93 52.55 -5.94
N ARG A 11 -62.85 53.18 -5.19
CA ARG A 11 -63.31 52.83 -3.86
C ARG A 11 -64.52 51.89 -3.90
N LEU A 12 -64.52 50.93 -2.93
CA LEU A 12 -65.61 50.47 -2.04
C LEU A 12 -66.96 49.94 -2.60
N PRO A 13 -67.63 48.98 -1.91
CA PRO A 13 -68.30 49.26 -0.66
C PRO A 13 -68.24 48.23 0.45
N VAL A 14 -68.43 48.68 1.66
CA VAL A 14 -68.61 48.00 2.92
C VAL A 14 -70.08 47.54 3.08
N SER A 15 -70.32 46.34 3.62
CA SER A 15 -71.58 45.99 4.28
C SER A 15 -71.37 44.79 5.26
N PRO A 16 -72.29 44.50 6.16
CA PRO A 16 -72.04 44.59 7.60
C PRO A 16 -71.90 43.25 8.32
N ILE A 17 -71.35 43.36 9.51
CA ILE A 17 -71.11 42.35 10.52
C ILE A 17 -72.38 41.69 11.01
N GLN A 18 -72.45 40.37 11.07
CA GLN A 18 -73.32 39.66 12.03
C GLN A 18 -72.52 38.71 12.90
N PRO A 19 -72.79 38.70 14.23
CA PRO A 19 -72.10 37.88 15.19
C PRO A 19 -72.85 36.55 15.44
N ILE A 20 -72.31 35.39 15.16
CA ILE A 20 -72.77 34.13 15.77
C ILE A 20 -71.60 33.15 15.64
N LEU A 21 -71.25 32.56 16.78
CA LEU A 21 -70.66 31.26 17.07
C LEU A 21 -69.23 31.27 17.62
N ILE A 22 -69.15 31.81 18.83
CA ILE A 22 -68.10 31.40 19.79
C ILE A 22 -68.68 30.23 20.58
N MET A 23 -68.51 29.04 20.16
CA MET A 23 -68.59 27.79 20.99
C MET A 23 -68.35 26.53 20.21
N THR A 24 -67.14 26.33 19.67
CA THR A 24 -66.73 24.93 19.24
C THR A 24 -65.19 24.76 19.05
N ILE A 25 -64.40 25.68 19.56
CA ILE A 25 -62.94 25.63 19.35
C ILE A 25 -62.19 24.96 20.51
N HIS A 26 -62.81 24.69 21.65
CA HIS A 26 -62.11 24.15 22.85
C HIS A 26 -62.00 22.63 22.93
N ARG A 27 -62.58 21.87 22.01
CA ARG A 27 -62.45 20.38 22.05
C ARG A 27 -61.52 19.76 21.01
N ARG A 28 -61.00 20.54 20.06
CA ARG A 28 -60.05 20.00 19.04
C ARG A 28 -58.58 20.36 19.31
N LEU A 29 -58.29 21.25 20.24
CA LEU A 29 -56.91 21.64 20.58
C LEU A 29 -56.21 20.68 21.55
N ILE A 30 -56.97 19.84 22.30
CA ILE A 30 -56.41 18.89 23.26
C ILE A 30 -55.93 17.59 22.58
N PHE A 31 -56.43 17.26 21.38
CA PHE A 31 -56.02 16.05 20.65
C PHE A 31 -54.74 16.21 19.81
N TYR A 32 -54.28 17.44 19.53
CA TYR A 32 -53.04 17.67 18.77
C TYR A 32 -51.78 17.81 19.62
N ILE A 33 -51.92 18.08 20.93
CA ILE A 33 -50.80 18.24 21.86
C ILE A 33 -50.27 16.85 22.34
N THR A 34 -51.09 15.81 22.33
CA THR A 34 -50.69 14.46 22.75
C THR A 34 -49.93 13.68 21.69
N TRP A 35 -49.84 14.15 20.43
CA TRP A 35 -49.06 13.47 19.36
C TRP A 35 -47.67 14.02 19.11
N ILE A 36 -47.29 15.14 19.75
CA ILE A 36 -45.96 15.75 19.58
C ILE A 36 -44.95 15.24 20.61
N ILE A 37 -45.38 14.52 21.65
CA ILE A 37 -44.47 14.00 22.70
C ILE A 37 -44.00 12.55 22.42
N SER A 38 -44.47 11.90 21.36
CA SER A 38 -44.13 10.51 21.05
C SER A 38 -43.02 10.33 19.98
N GLY A 39 -42.23 11.34 19.71
CA GLY A 39 -41.22 11.33 18.65
C GLY A 39 -39.82 11.80 19.05
N MET A 40 -39.47 11.86 20.33
CA MET A 40 -38.07 11.90 20.71
C MET A 40 -37.51 10.49 20.55
N VAL A 41 -37.19 10.11 19.31
CA VAL A 41 -36.22 9.09 19.05
C VAL A 41 -34.90 9.60 19.63
N THR A 42 -34.62 9.22 20.87
CA THR A 42 -33.27 9.34 21.39
C THR A 42 -32.39 8.50 20.43
N THR A 43 -31.75 9.16 19.49
CA THR A 43 -30.61 8.57 18.79
C THR A 43 -29.57 8.29 19.87
N VAL A 44 -29.61 7.11 20.43
CA VAL A 44 -28.48 6.60 21.21
C VAL A 44 -27.33 6.64 20.23
N ALA A 45 -26.43 7.61 20.41
CA ALA A 45 -25.19 7.63 19.67
C ALA A 45 -24.55 6.28 19.91
N ALA A 46 -24.48 5.43 18.87
CA ALA A 46 -23.86 4.13 18.99
C ALA A 46 -22.42 4.38 19.45
N SER A 47 -22.09 3.94 20.66
CA SER A 47 -20.74 4.03 21.16
C SER A 47 -19.85 3.13 20.28
N ASN A 48 -18.63 3.58 20.01
CA ASN A 48 -17.65 2.78 19.28
C ASN A 48 -16.63 2.20 20.26
N VAL A 49 -16.24 0.95 20.06
CA VAL A 49 -15.12 0.31 20.74
C VAL A 49 -13.86 0.57 19.94
N PHE A 50 -12.86 1.15 20.61
CA PHE A 50 -11.52 1.33 20.06
C PHE A 50 -10.64 0.13 20.35
N ILE A 51 -9.95 -0.40 19.34
CA ILE A 51 -9.04 -1.54 19.39
C ILE A 51 -7.66 -0.99 19.07
N PRO A 52 -6.79 -0.76 20.07
CA PRO A 52 -5.50 -0.11 19.86
C PRO A 52 -4.56 -0.97 19.01
N TYR A 53 -3.63 -0.30 18.33
CA TYR A 53 -2.66 -0.91 17.41
C TYR A 53 -1.87 -2.09 18.01
N ASN A 54 -1.64 -2.11 19.32
CA ASN A 54 -0.92 -3.16 20.04
C ASN A 54 -1.84 -4.29 20.57
N ASN A 55 -3.11 -4.32 20.17
CA ASN A 55 -4.02 -5.41 20.53
C ASN A 55 -3.49 -6.73 19.93
N LYS A 56 -3.37 -7.77 20.78
CA LYS A 56 -2.83 -9.09 20.42
C LYS A 56 -3.53 -9.80 19.26
N ASN A 57 -4.75 -9.39 18.92
CA ASN A 57 -5.52 -9.98 17.84
C ASN A 57 -5.34 -9.21 16.51
N ILE A 58 -4.63 -8.09 16.49
CA ILE A 58 -4.19 -7.42 15.28
C ILE A 58 -2.95 -8.12 14.77
N THR A 59 -2.92 -8.45 13.49
CA THR A 59 -1.74 -9.02 12.84
C THR A 59 -1.17 -8.05 11.82
N TYR A 60 0.15 -8.03 11.72
CA TYR A 60 0.89 -7.15 10.82
C TYR A 60 1.68 -7.99 9.82
N GLN A 61 1.94 -7.40 8.64
CA GLN A 61 2.76 -8.02 7.61
C GLN A 61 3.73 -7.00 7.00
N GLY A 62 4.94 -7.44 6.70
CA GLY A 62 6.06 -6.57 6.30
C GLY A 62 6.80 -5.98 7.50
N ARG A 63 7.73 -5.05 7.24
CA ARG A 63 8.50 -4.36 8.29
C ARG A 63 7.67 -3.21 8.86
N ILE A 64 7.28 -3.33 10.11
CA ILE A 64 6.48 -2.32 10.82
C ILE A 64 7.36 -1.67 11.88
N PHE A 65 7.37 -0.36 11.93
CA PHE A 65 8.06 0.39 12.97
C PHE A 65 7.06 0.72 14.09
N PHE A 66 7.12 -0.05 15.17
CA PHE A 66 6.28 0.19 16.35
C PHE A 66 6.85 1.33 17.18
N GLN A 67 6.01 2.33 17.44
CA GLN A 67 6.30 3.49 18.28
C GLN A 67 5.26 3.60 19.40
N PRO A 68 5.52 4.34 20.49
CA PRO A 68 4.57 4.47 21.61
C PRO A 68 3.17 4.93 21.21
N GLN A 69 3.05 5.75 20.15
CA GLN A 69 1.79 6.29 19.67
C GLN A 69 1.06 5.40 18.66
N GLY A 70 1.75 4.47 17.98
CA GLY A 70 1.13 3.68 16.92
C GLY A 70 2.11 2.83 16.12
N ALA A 71 1.60 2.10 15.15
CA ALA A 71 2.38 1.32 14.20
C ALA A 71 2.60 2.11 12.91
N VAL A 72 3.85 2.34 12.52
CA VAL A 72 4.21 3.08 11.30
C VAL A 72 4.32 2.12 10.13
N LEU A 73 3.52 2.36 9.10
CA LEU A 73 3.44 1.61 7.86
C LEU A 73 4.17 2.41 6.77
N SER A 74 5.43 2.08 6.49
CA SER A 74 6.27 2.80 5.53
C SER A 74 6.34 2.07 4.18
N TRP A 75 6.65 0.78 4.18
CA TRP A 75 6.93 0.02 2.98
C TRP A 75 5.67 -0.34 2.18
N SER A 76 5.80 -0.39 0.85
CA SER A 76 4.76 -0.95 -0.02
C SER A 76 4.40 -2.37 0.44
N GLY A 77 3.11 -2.71 0.45
CA GLY A 77 2.66 -4.03 0.90
C GLY A 77 2.59 -4.21 2.42
N ASN A 78 3.01 -3.22 3.24
CA ASN A 78 2.70 -3.27 4.66
C ASN A 78 1.20 -3.48 4.86
N SER A 79 0.84 -4.39 5.76
CA SER A 79 -0.57 -4.73 6.00
C SER A 79 -0.89 -4.81 7.48
N VAL A 80 -2.12 -4.42 7.81
CA VAL A 80 -2.72 -4.58 9.13
C VAL A 80 -4.02 -5.35 8.98
N MET A 81 -4.21 -6.41 9.76
CA MET A 81 -5.37 -7.29 9.68
C MET A 81 -6.06 -7.46 11.03
N LEU A 82 -7.39 -7.53 11.00
CA LEU A 82 -8.21 -7.86 12.16
C LEU A 82 -9.33 -8.82 11.76
N ARG A 83 -9.59 -9.81 12.61
CA ARG A 83 -10.80 -10.66 12.54
C ARG A 83 -11.82 -10.11 13.53
N PHE A 84 -13.05 -9.95 13.07
CA PHE A 84 -14.12 -9.42 13.91
C PHE A 84 -15.49 -10.00 13.52
N LYS A 85 -16.45 -9.84 14.44
CA LYS A 85 -17.87 -10.05 14.18
C LYS A 85 -18.56 -8.70 14.38
N GLY A 86 -19.14 -8.13 13.33
CA GLY A 86 -19.72 -6.80 13.41
C GLY A 86 -20.35 -6.35 12.09
N SER A 87 -20.98 -5.17 12.10
CA SER A 87 -21.64 -4.59 10.93
C SER A 87 -20.85 -3.47 10.27
N ALA A 88 -19.81 -2.97 10.92
CA ALA A 88 -18.93 -1.92 10.41
C ALA A 88 -17.54 -1.99 11.06
N ILE A 89 -16.56 -1.40 10.39
CA ILE A 89 -15.19 -1.25 10.89
C ILE A 89 -14.57 0.01 10.28
N SER A 90 -13.82 0.75 11.08
CA SER A 90 -13.01 1.91 10.69
C SER A 90 -11.58 1.75 11.20
N ALA A 91 -10.65 2.54 10.69
CA ALA A 91 -9.28 2.63 11.18
C ALA A 91 -8.94 4.08 11.52
N LEU A 92 -8.38 4.31 12.70
CA LEU A 92 -7.82 5.60 13.08
C LEU A 92 -6.39 5.68 12.56
N MET A 93 -6.15 6.60 11.64
CA MET A 93 -4.86 6.76 10.96
C MET A 93 -4.50 8.23 10.77
N GLN A 94 -3.20 8.47 10.57
CA GLN A 94 -2.63 9.74 10.15
C GLN A 94 -1.48 9.47 9.21
N ASP A 95 -1.40 10.18 8.09
CA ASP A 95 -0.31 10.04 7.14
C ASP A 95 0.69 11.20 7.24
N SER A 96 1.88 11.00 6.70
CA SER A 96 2.88 12.07 6.56
C SER A 96 2.70 12.90 5.29
N ASP A 97 1.89 12.43 4.33
CA ASP A 97 1.65 13.05 3.02
C ASP A 97 0.24 12.73 2.52
N THR A 98 -0.15 13.40 1.42
CA THR A 98 -1.46 13.23 0.76
C THR A 98 -1.41 12.32 -0.47
N GLY A 99 -0.30 11.68 -0.76
CA GLY A 99 -0.13 10.80 -1.93
C GLY A 99 -0.42 9.33 -1.69
N ASN A 100 -0.76 8.94 -0.46
CA ASN A 100 -0.79 7.54 -0.04
C ASN A 100 -2.17 6.88 -0.19
N TYR A 101 -2.18 5.62 -0.59
CA TYR A 101 -3.39 4.83 -0.84
C TYR A 101 -3.30 3.44 -0.23
N TYR A 102 -4.47 2.93 0.19
CA TYR A 102 -4.64 1.57 0.70
C TYR A 102 -5.73 0.82 -0.05
N ASN A 103 -5.53 -0.48 -0.26
CA ASN A 103 -6.63 -1.40 -0.50
C ASN A 103 -7.24 -1.80 0.85
N VAL A 104 -8.55 -1.68 0.98
CA VAL A 104 -9.32 -2.36 2.00
C VAL A 104 -9.72 -3.71 1.43
N VAL A 105 -9.20 -4.78 2.02
CA VAL A 105 -9.56 -6.15 1.64
C VAL A 105 -10.49 -6.69 2.71
N LEU A 106 -11.70 -7.08 2.31
CA LEU A 106 -12.71 -7.66 3.19
C LEU A 106 -12.99 -9.09 2.72
N ASP A 107 -12.82 -10.04 3.63
CA ASP A 107 -13.04 -11.47 3.37
C ASP A 107 -12.29 -11.98 2.12
N GLY A 108 -11.05 -11.51 1.94
CA GLY A 108 -10.15 -11.90 0.84
C GLY A 108 -10.40 -11.19 -0.50
N LYS A 109 -11.33 -10.23 -0.57
CA LYS A 109 -11.62 -9.46 -1.78
C LYS A 109 -11.36 -7.98 -1.57
N VAL A 110 -10.81 -7.31 -2.56
CA VAL A 110 -10.68 -5.84 -2.54
C VAL A 110 -12.08 -5.24 -2.50
N TYR A 111 -12.40 -4.61 -1.39
CA TYR A 111 -13.70 -4.00 -1.10
C TYR A 111 -13.72 -2.51 -1.46
N ALA A 112 -12.64 -1.80 -1.14
CA ALA A 112 -12.50 -0.37 -1.39
C ALA A 112 -11.02 0.01 -1.58
N LYS A 113 -10.80 1.16 -2.23
CA LYS A 113 -9.54 1.89 -2.22
C LYS A 113 -9.74 3.16 -1.40
N ILE A 114 -8.93 3.38 -0.38
CA ILE A 114 -8.97 4.59 0.44
C ILE A 114 -7.72 5.43 0.18
N HIS A 115 -7.90 6.73 0.28
CA HIS A 115 -6.88 7.76 0.20
C HIS A 115 -6.69 8.35 1.59
N THR A 116 -5.46 8.37 2.09
CA THR A 116 -5.12 8.92 3.40
C THR A 116 -4.55 10.32 3.27
N ASP A 117 -4.59 11.08 4.35
CA ASP A 117 -4.03 12.43 4.43
C ASP A 117 -3.35 12.70 5.78
N THR A 118 -2.87 13.92 5.96
CA THR A 118 -2.08 14.35 7.12
C THR A 118 -2.90 14.59 8.39
N ILE A 119 -4.23 14.52 8.30
CA ILE A 119 -5.11 14.72 9.45
C ILE A 119 -5.36 13.38 10.15
N LYS A 120 -5.14 13.33 11.46
CA LYS A 120 -5.50 12.17 12.27
C LYS A 120 -7.02 12.05 12.32
N ARG A 121 -7.55 10.99 11.70
CA ARG A 121 -9.01 10.73 11.64
C ARG A 121 -9.35 9.28 11.43
N CYS A 122 -10.62 8.94 11.67
CA CYS A 122 -11.17 7.62 11.35
C CYS A 122 -11.53 7.52 9.87
N TYR A 123 -10.94 6.53 9.21
CA TYR A 123 -11.27 6.12 7.85
C TYR A 123 -12.24 4.95 7.92
N ARG A 124 -13.44 5.11 7.37
CA ARG A 124 -14.42 4.03 7.28
C ARG A 124 -13.94 2.99 6.27
N LEU A 125 -13.71 1.77 6.74
CA LEU A 125 -13.24 0.67 5.91
C LEU A 125 -14.40 -0.12 5.32
N ALA A 126 -15.41 -0.43 6.13
CA ALA A 126 -16.63 -1.10 5.68
C ALA A 126 -17.81 -0.76 6.61
N SER A 127 -19.03 -0.80 6.06
CA SER A 127 -20.28 -0.59 6.80
C SER A 127 -21.43 -1.37 6.15
N GLY A 128 -22.55 -1.52 6.87
CA GLY A 128 -23.70 -2.27 6.38
C GLY A 128 -23.45 -3.78 6.25
N LEU A 129 -22.45 -4.32 6.93
CA LEU A 129 -22.11 -5.74 6.87
C LEU A 129 -23.14 -6.58 7.65
N LYS A 130 -23.37 -7.80 7.21
CA LYS A 130 -24.09 -8.79 8.02
C LYS A 130 -23.29 -9.05 9.31
N ARG A 131 -23.95 -9.17 10.46
CA ARG A 131 -23.30 -9.47 11.75
C ARG A 131 -22.78 -10.90 11.81
N LYS A 132 -21.78 -11.21 11.04
CA LYS A 132 -21.06 -12.49 11.02
C LYS A 132 -19.55 -12.24 11.18
N ARG A 133 -18.77 -13.32 11.13
CA ARG A 133 -17.30 -13.24 11.10
C ARG A 133 -16.84 -12.59 9.79
N HIS A 134 -15.91 -11.63 9.91
CA HIS A 134 -15.23 -10.96 8.82
C HIS A 134 -13.73 -10.89 9.09
N ILE A 135 -12.96 -10.75 8.04
CA ILE A 135 -11.53 -10.41 8.07
C ILE A 135 -11.36 -9.12 7.30
N VAL A 136 -10.86 -8.07 7.94
CA VAL A 136 -10.44 -6.85 7.28
C VAL A 136 -8.93 -6.80 7.20
N GLN A 137 -8.39 -6.37 6.04
CA GLN A 137 -6.99 -6.07 5.85
C GLN A 137 -6.86 -4.69 5.21
N LEU A 138 -6.04 -3.85 5.80
CA LEU A 138 -5.50 -2.66 5.17
C LEU A 138 -4.18 -3.04 4.50
N PHE A 139 -4.06 -2.87 3.20
CA PHE A 139 -2.87 -3.18 2.42
C PHE A 139 -2.34 -1.89 1.78
N LYS A 140 -1.13 -1.47 2.17
CA LYS A 140 -0.48 -0.27 1.63
C LYS A 140 -0.11 -0.48 0.17
N ARG A 141 -0.70 0.34 -0.72
CA ARG A 141 -0.50 0.25 -2.17
C ARG A 141 0.80 0.88 -2.63
N THR A 142 1.16 1.98 -1.99
CA THR A 142 2.11 2.99 -2.45
C THR A 142 3.46 2.89 -1.74
N GLU A 143 4.46 3.50 -2.34
CA GLU A 143 5.79 3.67 -1.75
C GLU A 143 5.77 4.65 -0.57
N TRP A 144 6.85 4.67 0.20
CA TRP A 144 7.01 5.52 1.38
C TRP A 144 7.12 7.02 1.06
N ASP A 145 7.54 7.40 -0.15
CA ASP A 145 7.58 8.80 -0.61
C ASP A 145 6.21 9.37 -0.99
N LYS A 146 5.17 8.54 -1.01
CA LYS A 146 3.77 8.95 -1.13
C LYS A 146 3.09 9.12 0.22
N GLY A 147 3.78 8.77 1.29
CA GLY A 147 3.31 8.87 2.66
C GLY A 147 3.69 7.66 3.51
N LYS A 148 3.91 7.91 4.80
CA LYS A 148 4.09 6.93 5.86
C LYS A 148 2.95 7.09 6.85
N THR A 149 2.21 6.04 7.09
CA THR A 149 1.00 6.09 7.91
C THR A 149 1.28 5.65 9.33
N ILE A 150 0.87 6.44 10.31
CA ILE A 150 0.71 5.98 11.68
C ILE A 150 -0.69 5.36 11.81
N PHE A 151 -0.73 4.07 12.06
CA PHE A 151 -1.95 3.35 12.40
C PHE A 151 -2.08 3.30 13.92
N PHE A 152 -3.16 3.91 14.46
CA PHE A 152 -3.42 3.96 15.90
C PHE A 152 -4.29 2.80 16.38
N GLY A 153 -5.16 2.28 15.52
CA GLY A 153 -6.06 1.19 15.86
C GLY A 153 -7.28 1.10 14.96
N PHE A 154 -8.12 0.13 15.25
CA PHE A 154 -9.44 0.01 14.63
C PHE A 154 -10.55 0.54 15.55
N GLU A 155 -11.67 0.90 14.94
CA GLU A 155 -12.91 1.22 15.63
C GLU A 155 -14.06 0.42 15.03
N MET A 156 -14.95 -0.07 15.88
CA MET A 156 -16.18 -0.73 15.46
C MET A 156 -17.33 -0.41 16.42
N PRO A 157 -18.61 -0.58 16.04
CA PRO A 157 -19.74 -0.41 16.95
C PRO A 157 -19.58 -1.26 18.22
N ASP A 158 -20.10 -0.79 19.35
CA ASP A 158 -19.99 -1.41 20.69
C ASP A 158 -20.46 -2.86 20.73
N ASN A 159 -21.38 -3.22 19.85
CA ASN A 159 -21.85 -4.60 19.70
C ASN A 159 -20.96 -5.47 18.81
N GLY A 160 -19.81 -4.95 18.37
CA GLY A 160 -18.79 -5.69 17.62
C GLY A 160 -17.92 -6.54 18.57
N ILE A 161 -17.38 -7.63 18.05
CA ILE A 161 -16.54 -8.57 18.80
C ILE A 161 -15.24 -8.77 18.05
N VAL A 162 -14.10 -8.51 18.69
CA VAL A 162 -12.78 -8.89 18.19
C VAL A 162 -12.61 -10.39 18.32
N LEU A 163 -12.18 -11.03 17.24
CA LEU A 163 -11.93 -12.47 17.22
C LEU A 163 -10.42 -12.75 17.24
N PRO A 164 -10.00 -13.91 17.77
CA PRO A 164 -8.61 -14.32 17.70
C PRO A 164 -8.07 -14.31 16.27
N SER A 165 -6.81 -13.91 16.11
CA SER A 165 -6.12 -13.97 14.82
C SER A 165 -5.93 -15.41 14.34
N ASP A 166 -5.86 -15.63 13.03
CA ASP A 166 -5.44 -16.91 12.47
C ASP A 166 -3.94 -17.14 12.74
N LYS A 167 -3.54 -18.40 12.73
CA LYS A 167 -2.11 -18.74 12.72
C LYS A 167 -1.46 -18.13 11.47
N ALA A 168 -0.33 -17.48 11.67
CA ALA A 168 0.43 -16.93 10.55
C ALA A 168 0.84 -18.03 9.55
N PRO A 169 0.82 -17.75 8.24
CA PRO A 169 1.35 -18.67 7.24
C PRO A 169 2.79 -19.09 7.59
N LYS A 170 3.13 -20.36 7.39
CA LYS A 170 4.47 -20.87 7.66
C LYS A 170 5.49 -20.38 6.63
N ARG A 171 5.07 -20.30 5.36
CA ARG A 171 5.92 -19.82 4.25
C ARG A 171 6.09 -18.31 4.34
N LYS A 172 7.30 -17.85 4.02
CA LYS A 172 7.66 -16.42 4.07
C LYS A 172 8.50 -16.08 2.85
N ILE A 173 8.15 -15.00 2.15
CA ILE A 173 8.92 -14.49 1.01
C ILE A 173 9.22 -13.01 1.25
N GLU A 174 10.50 -12.63 1.08
CA GLU A 174 10.90 -11.22 1.10
C GLU A 174 11.43 -10.81 -0.27
N PHE A 175 11.04 -9.63 -0.71
CA PHE A 175 11.42 -9.05 -2.01
C PHE A 175 12.24 -7.79 -1.80
N TYR A 176 13.38 -7.71 -2.44
CA TYR A 176 14.20 -6.51 -2.59
C TYR A 176 14.09 -6.03 -4.04
N GLY A 177 13.74 -4.74 -4.25
CA GLY A 177 13.51 -4.30 -5.61
C GLY A 177 13.42 -2.79 -5.80
N ASN A 178 13.01 -2.44 -7.01
CA ASN A 178 12.82 -1.06 -7.46
C ASN A 178 11.35 -0.80 -7.82
N SER A 179 11.09 0.17 -8.71
CA SER A 179 9.76 0.54 -9.19
C SER A 179 8.92 -0.62 -9.72
N ILE A 180 9.54 -1.63 -10.34
CA ILE A 180 8.85 -2.83 -10.84
C ILE A 180 8.24 -3.60 -9.66
N THR A 181 8.96 -3.68 -8.55
CA THR A 181 8.52 -4.38 -7.34
C THR A 181 7.54 -3.54 -6.50
N CYS A 182 7.71 -2.21 -6.49
CA CYS A 182 6.75 -1.31 -5.84
C CYS A 182 5.38 -1.32 -6.50
N GLY A 183 5.33 -1.46 -7.84
CA GLY A 183 4.11 -1.31 -8.63
C GLY A 183 3.88 0.13 -9.08
N TYR A 184 4.97 0.85 -9.38
CA TYR A 184 4.95 2.22 -9.88
C TYR A 184 4.15 2.31 -11.18
N GLY A 185 3.13 3.19 -11.21
CA GLY A 185 2.30 3.42 -12.39
C GLY A 185 1.59 2.18 -12.94
N VAL A 186 1.49 1.10 -12.19
CA VAL A 186 0.97 -0.20 -12.66
C VAL A 186 -0.49 -0.16 -13.09
N GLU A 187 -1.26 0.77 -12.56
CA GLU A 187 -2.67 1.02 -12.91
C GLU A 187 -2.86 2.31 -13.75
N ASP A 188 -1.79 2.92 -14.25
CA ASP A 188 -1.89 4.09 -15.14
C ASP A 188 -2.48 3.69 -16.50
N PRO A 189 -3.66 4.19 -16.87
CA PRO A 189 -4.31 3.83 -18.13
C PRO A 189 -3.57 4.36 -19.36
N ASN A 190 -2.69 5.37 -19.18
CA ASN A 190 -2.06 6.10 -20.29
C ASN A 190 -0.64 5.65 -20.62
N GLY A 191 -0.03 4.76 -19.86
CA GLY A 191 1.32 4.32 -20.22
C GLY A 191 2.22 3.88 -19.07
N ASN A 192 1.70 3.79 -17.86
CA ASN A 192 2.38 3.18 -16.70
C ASN A 192 3.65 3.93 -16.26
N ASN A 193 3.72 5.22 -16.52
CA ASN A 193 4.82 6.09 -16.09
C ASN A 193 4.38 7.23 -15.17
N SER A 194 3.12 7.23 -14.72
CA SER A 194 2.63 8.25 -13.80
C SER A 194 3.21 8.05 -12.39
N SER A 195 3.74 9.13 -11.83
CA SER A 195 4.23 9.16 -10.44
C SER A 195 3.11 9.34 -9.42
N LEU A 196 1.85 9.45 -9.83
CA LEU A 196 0.72 9.64 -8.92
C LEU A 196 0.45 8.38 -8.12
N GLY A 197 0.33 8.51 -6.79
CA GLY A 197 0.08 7.39 -5.89
C GLY A 197 -1.21 6.63 -6.19
N CYS A 198 -2.22 7.29 -6.78
CA CYS A 198 -3.48 6.63 -7.17
C CYS A 198 -3.31 5.53 -8.22
N PHE A 199 -2.21 5.56 -9.00
CA PHE A 199 -1.86 4.56 -10.01
C PHE A 199 -0.83 3.54 -9.51
N GLU A 200 -0.26 3.73 -8.34
CA GLU A 200 0.57 2.70 -7.70
C GLU A 200 -0.31 1.63 -7.06
N ASN A 201 0.07 0.37 -7.20
CA ASN A 201 -0.60 -0.73 -6.54
C ASN A 201 0.31 -1.93 -6.34
N ASN A 202 0.95 -2.01 -5.20
CA ASN A 202 1.82 -3.13 -4.86
C ASN A 202 1.08 -4.48 -4.84
N ALA A 203 -0.22 -4.51 -4.53
CA ALA A 203 -1.01 -5.75 -4.47
C ALA A 203 -1.14 -6.49 -5.82
N VAL A 204 -0.91 -5.81 -6.95
CA VAL A 204 -0.99 -6.42 -8.29
C VAL A 204 0.38 -6.63 -8.93
N THR A 205 1.46 -6.47 -8.16
CA THR A 205 2.83 -6.74 -8.62
C THR A 205 3.14 -8.24 -8.68
N TYR A 206 4.15 -8.58 -9.46
CA TYR A 206 4.67 -9.95 -9.52
C TYR A 206 5.02 -10.48 -8.12
N ALA A 207 5.53 -9.61 -7.26
CA ALA A 207 5.96 -9.94 -5.90
C ALA A 207 4.78 -10.34 -5.01
N ALA A 208 3.77 -9.47 -4.91
CA ALA A 208 2.58 -9.74 -4.09
C ALA A 208 1.76 -10.92 -4.62
N ILE A 209 1.60 -11.04 -5.96
CA ILE A 209 0.90 -12.16 -6.59
C ILE A 209 1.63 -13.48 -6.31
N THR A 210 2.97 -13.51 -6.37
CA THR A 210 3.75 -14.71 -6.06
C THR A 210 3.58 -15.13 -4.60
N ALA A 211 3.69 -14.19 -3.65
CA ALA A 211 3.50 -14.47 -2.23
C ALA A 211 2.07 -15.00 -1.94
N GLN A 212 1.05 -14.39 -2.55
CA GLN A 212 -0.34 -14.82 -2.42
C GLN A 212 -0.56 -16.24 -2.97
N TYR A 213 0.02 -16.56 -4.13
CA TYR A 213 -0.08 -17.91 -4.72
C TYR A 213 0.44 -19.01 -3.80
N PHE A 214 1.56 -18.75 -3.11
CA PHE A 214 2.15 -19.71 -2.17
C PHE A 214 1.54 -19.66 -0.77
N HIS A 215 0.53 -18.82 -0.54
CA HIS A 215 -0.03 -18.54 0.79
C HIS A 215 1.09 -18.17 1.78
N ALA A 216 2.02 -17.33 1.34
CA ALA A 216 3.19 -16.92 2.12
C ALA A 216 2.96 -15.54 2.77
N GLN A 217 3.61 -15.33 3.92
CA GLN A 217 3.82 -13.99 4.44
C GLN A 217 4.64 -13.19 3.44
N TYR A 218 4.30 -11.93 3.26
CA TYR A 218 4.88 -11.02 2.27
C TYR A 218 5.65 -9.88 2.93
N SER A 219 6.87 -9.64 2.49
CA SER A 219 7.69 -8.49 2.85
C SER A 219 8.29 -7.87 1.60
N CYS A 220 8.17 -6.55 1.44
CA CYS A 220 8.64 -5.82 0.26
C CYS A 220 9.53 -4.66 0.67
N ILE A 221 10.80 -4.73 0.32
CA ILE A 221 11.83 -3.72 0.57
C ILE A 221 12.23 -3.14 -0.77
N ALA A 222 11.50 -2.13 -1.20
CA ALA A 222 11.65 -1.59 -2.54
C ALA A 222 11.48 -0.07 -2.58
N LYS A 223 12.09 0.56 -3.62
CA LYS A 223 11.97 1.98 -3.90
C LYS A 223 12.14 2.22 -5.40
N SER A 224 11.22 2.97 -5.99
CA SER A 224 11.36 3.44 -7.37
C SER A 224 12.63 4.24 -7.54
N GLY A 225 13.38 3.94 -8.60
CA GLY A 225 14.63 4.64 -8.89
C GLY A 225 15.87 4.13 -8.14
N ILE A 226 15.74 3.16 -7.23
CA ILE A 226 16.88 2.64 -6.48
C ILE A 226 17.72 1.65 -7.31
N GLY A 227 19.03 1.71 -7.14
CA GLY A 227 19.99 0.76 -7.66
C GLY A 227 20.87 0.15 -6.56
N ILE A 228 21.78 -0.70 -6.96
CA ILE A 228 22.78 -1.30 -6.07
C ILE A 228 24.03 -0.43 -5.99
N MET A 229 24.48 0.13 -7.10
CA MET A 229 25.69 0.96 -7.19
C MET A 229 25.33 2.45 -7.26
N VAL A 230 24.26 2.77 -8.00
CA VAL A 230 23.81 4.14 -8.24
C VAL A 230 22.30 4.17 -8.39
N SER A 231 21.67 5.20 -7.84
CA SER A 231 20.21 5.43 -7.88
C SER A 231 19.92 6.79 -8.52
N TRP A 232 18.67 7.10 -8.82
CA TRP A 232 18.22 8.43 -9.23
C TRP A 232 18.28 9.49 -8.11
N PHE A 233 18.68 9.08 -6.91
CA PHE A 233 18.83 9.87 -5.68
C PHE A 233 20.02 9.33 -4.87
N PRO A 234 20.51 10.02 -3.82
CA PRO A 234 21.75 9.63 -3.13
C PRO A 234 21.76 8.24 -2.49
N LEU A 235 20.58 7.75 -2.02
CA LEU A 235 20.46 6.47 -1.34
C LEU A 235 20.50 5.29 -2.32
N ILE A 236 21.27 4.23 -2.00
CA ILE A 236 21.30 2.97 -2.75
C ILE A 236 20.76 1.81 -1.91
N MET A 237 20.41 0.70 -2.53
CA MET A 237 19.83 -0.44 -1.83
C MET A 237 20.73 -1.00 -0.72
N PRO A 238 22.05 -1.15 -0.88
CA PRO A 238 22.95 -1.56 0.21
C PRO A 238 22.91 -0.67 1.46
N GLU A 239 22.51 0.59 1.33
CA GLU A 239 22.38 1.54 2.43
C GLU A 239 20.96 1.54 3.07
N MET A 240 19.99 0.89 2.41
CA MET A 240 18.59 0.93 2.81
C MET A 240 18.05 -0.44 3.29
N TYR A 241 18.61 -1.53 2.79
CA TYR A 241 18.03 -2.89 2.93
C TYR A 241 17.81 -3.34 4.37
N ASP A 242 18.56 -2.80 5.31
CA ASP A 242 18.53 -3.17 6.72
C ASP A 242 17.73 -2.20 7.61
N ARG A 243 16.99 -1.27 7.04
CA ARG A 243 16.18 -0.30 7.79
C ARG A 243 14.80 -0.86 8.12
N VAL A 244 14.26 -0.47 9.29
CA VAL A 244 12.85 -0.73 9.61
C VAL A 244 11.95 0.31 8.95
N ASP A 245 12.34 1.59 8.99
CA ASP A 245 11.76 2.70 8.22
C ASP A 245 12.79 3.15 7.17
N PRO A 246 12.42 3.22 5.88
CA PRO A 246 13.37 3.54 4.79
C PRO A 246 14.06 4.89 4.96
N THR A 247 13.43 5.86 5.63
CA THR A 247 13.96 7.20 5.84
C THR A 247 14.80 7.33 7.11
N ASP A 248 14.81 6.31 7.96
CA ASP A 248 15.54 6.30 9.22
C ASP A 248 16.77 5.40 9.13
N SER A 249 17.96 5.98 9.14
CA SER A 249 19.21 5.24 9.10
C SER A 249 19.64 4.67 10.45
N ILE A 250 19.02 5.11 11.55
CA ILE A 250 19.38 4.74 12.91
C ILE A 250 18.71 3.43 13.31
N HIS A 251 17.39 3.32 13.10
CA HIS A 251 16.64 2.13 13.51
C HIS A 251 16.75 1.03 12.47
N LYS A 252 17.50 0.01 12.80
CA LYS A 252 17.72 -1.15 11.94
C LYS A 252 16.63 -2.22 12.16
N TRP A 253 16.36 -2.95 11.08
CA TRP A 253 15.48 -4.10 11.13
C TRP A 253 16.14 -5.25 11.89
N ASP A 254 15.42 -5.81 12.85
CA ASP A 254 15.83 -7.06 13.49
C ASP A 254 15.45 -8.24 12.58
N PHE A 255 16.42 -8.76 11.87
CA PHE A 255 16.23 -9.86 10.93
C PHE A 255 15.77 -11.17 11.61
N ALA A 256 15.95 -11.32 12.92
CA ALA A 256 15.45 -12.48 13.66
C ALA A 256 13.90 -12.55 13.71
N LEU A 257 13.23 -11.41 13.62
CA LEU A 257 11.76 -11.32 13.62
C LEU A 257 11.12 -11.93 12.36
N TYR A 258 11.87 -11.98 11.25
CA TYR A 258 11.36 -12.49 9.99
C TYR A 258 12.44 -13.22 9.22
N GLN A 259 12.41 -14.56 9.28
CA GLN A 259 13.34 -15.43 8.52
C GLN A 259 12.57 -15.99 7.31
N PRO A 260 12.79 -15.47 6.08
CA PRO A 260 12.10 -15.92 4.88
C PRO A 260 12.64 -17.29 4.42
N ASN A 261 11.76 -18.09 3.81
CA ASN A 261 12.16 -19.29 3.09
C ASN A 261 12.77 -18.92 1.74
N VAL A 262 12.25 -17.86 1.13
CA VAL A 262 12.70 -17.38 -0.18
C VAL A 262 12.90 -15.87 -0.13
N VAL A 263 14.03 -15.42 -0.67
CA VAL A 263 14.32 -14.00 -0.94
C VAL A 263 14.39 -13.82 -2.46
N VAL A 264 13.76 -12.77 -2.96
CA VAL A 264 13.82 -12.41 -4.40
C VAL A 264 14.46 -11.03 -4.53
N ILE A 265 15.51 -10.92 -5.34
CA ILE A 265 16.24 -9.67 -5.58
C ILE A 265 16.02 -9.26 -7.03
N ASN A 266 15.28 -8.16 -7.27
CA ASN A 266 15.00 -7.60 -8.59
C ASN A 266 15.58 -6.18 -8.69
N LEU A 267 16.87 -6.10 -8.96
CA LEU A 267 17.63 -4.86 -9.00
C LEU A 267 18.49 -4.80 -10.27
N PHE A 268 19.27 -3.73 -10.45
CA PHE A 268 20.11 -3.42 -11.61
C PHE A 268 19.41 -2.70 -12.77
N GLN A 269 18.07 -2.58 -12.78
CA GLN A 269 17.43 -1.83 -13.85
C GLN A 269 17.86 -0.35 -13.88
N ASN A 270 17.91 0.31 -12.71
CA ASN A 270 18.31 1.71 -12.61
C ASN A 270 19.80 1.89 -12.83
N ASP A 271 20.60 0.99 -12.29
CA ASP A 271 22.06 0.97 -12.53
C ASP A 271 22.35 0.90 -14.03
N SER A 272 21.59 0.09 -14.80
CA SER A 272 21.81 -0.12 -16.24
C SER A 272 21.69 1.17 -17.06
N TRP A 273 20.88 2.10 -16.61
CA TRP A 273 20.75 3.42 -17.24
C TRP A 273 21.83 4.38 -16.73
N LEU A 274 21.93 4.51 -15.41
CA LEU A 274 22.73 5.54 -14.76
C LEU A 274 24.24 5.39 -14.99
N VAL A 275 24.77 4.18 -15.12
CA VAL A 275 26.18 3.97 -15.45
C VAL A 275 26.57 4.47 -16.86
N ASN A 276 25.58 4.79 -17.68
CA ASN A 276 25.76 5.40 -19.00
C ASN A 276 25.46 6.90 -19.04
N MET A 277 25.26 7.53 -17.87
CA MET A 277 24.93 8.95 -17.74
C MET A 277 26.02 9.72 -16.96
N PRO A 278 27.24 9.95 -17.53
CA PRO A 278 28.37 10.51 -16.79
C PRO A 278 28.12 11.92 -16.25
N ASN A 279 27.18 12.66 -16.83
CA ASN A 279 26.78 14.00 -16.36
C ASN A 279 25.69 13.98 -15.28
N ASN A 280 25.15 12.81 -14.91
CA ASN A 280 24.17 12.72 -13.84
C ASN A 280 24.85 12.97 -12.48
N PRO A 281 24.29 13.81 -11.59
CA PRO A 281 24.88 14.11 -10.29
C PRO A 281 25.14 12.85 -9.45
N GLN A 282 24.30 11.83 -9.53
CA GLN A 282 24.46 10.59 -8.77
C GLN A 282 25.58 9.70 -9.35
N PHE A 283 25.76 9.72 -10.68
CA PHE A 283 26.91 9.07 -11.32
C PHE A 283 28.21 9.71 -10.81
N ILE A 284 28.31 11.04 -10.89
CA ILE A 284 29.50 11.80 -10.44
C ILE A 284 29.78 11.52 -8.94
N HIS A 285 28.73 11.52 -8.12
CA HIS A 285 28.83 11.26 -6.68
C HIS A 285 29.39 9.85 -6.38
N ARG A 286 28.95 8.81 -7.15
CA ARG A 286 29.30 7.41 -6.89
C ARG A 286 30.59 6.96 -7.59
N PHE A 287 30.90 7.50 -8.77
CA PHE A 287 31.96 6.99 -9.64
C PHE A 287 32.98 8.08 -10.05
N GLY A 288 32.78 9.34 -9.67
CA GLY A 288 33.61 10.45 -10.17
C GLY A 288 33.46 10.56 -11.71
N ALA A 289 34.60 10.58 -12.40
CA ALA A 289 34.65 10.68 -13.86
C ALA A 289 34.74 9.30 -14.57
N VAL A 290 34.85 8.20 -13.82
CA VAL A 290 35.19 6.88 -14.39
C VAL A 290 33.97 5.97 -14.35
N LYS A 291 33.53 5.54 -15.54
CA LYS A 291 32.48 4.54 -15.66
C LYS A 291 32.92 3.22 -15.04
N PRO A 292 32.09 2.57 -14.19
CA PRO A 292 32.42 1.27 -13.63
C PRO A 292 32.55 0.23 -14.71
N ASP A 293 33.58 -0.60 -14.60
CA ASP A 293 33.81 -1.73 -15.49
C ASP A 293 32.95 -2.96 -15.09
N SER A 294 33.00 -4.01 -15.91
CA SER A 294 32.24 -5.24 -15.66
C SER A 294 32.63 -5.94 -14.36
N SER A 295 33.90 -5.84 -13.95
CA SER A 295 34.39 -6.47 -12.71
C SER A 295 33.84 -5.78 -11.48
N PHE A 296 33.80 -4.45 -11.49
CA PHE A 296 33.17 -3.64 -10.44
C PHE A 296 31.67 -3.93 -10.34
N ILE A 297 30.94 -3.97 -11.47
CA ILE A 297 29.50 -4.24 -11.51
C ILE A 297 29.19 -5.64 -10.91
N VAL A 298 29.93 -6.68 -11.32
CA VAL A 298 29.78 -8.03 -10.81
C VAL A 298 30.07 -8.10 -9.31
N ALA A 299 31.16 -7.44 -8.86
CA ALA A 299 31.52 -7.41 -7.45
C ALA A 299 30.46 -6.70 -6.59
N ALA A 300 29.92 -5.56 -7.04
CA ALA A 300 28.88 -4.83 -6.34
C ALA A 300 27.60 -5.67 -6.13
N TYR A 301 27.15 -6.38 -7.16
CA TYR A 301 26.00 -7.29 -7.04
C TYR A 301 26.28 -8.43 -6.06
N ARG A 302 27.44 -9.08 -6.21
CA ARG A 302 27.86 -10.17 -5.32
C ARG A 302 27.88 -9.71 -3.86
N HIS A 303 28.48 -8.58 -3.56
CA HIS A 303 28.54 -8.03 -2.20
C HIS A 303 27.15 -7.79 -1.60
N PHE A 304 26.21 -7.26 -2.38
CA PHE A 304 24.86 -7.08 -1.92
C PHE A 304 24.15 -8.41 -1.62
N VAL A 305 24.26 -9.40 -2.53
CA VAL A 305 23.68 -10.73 -2.30
C VAL A 305 24.32 -11.42 -1.09
N GLN A 306 25.63 -11.26 -0.88
CA GLN A 306 26.33 -11.76 0.31
C GLN A 306 25.82 -11.11 1.59
N SER A 307 25.53 -9.81 1.58
CA SER A 307 24.92 -9.12 2.73
C SER A 307 23.55 -9.70 3.08
N ILE A 308 22.73 -10.02 2.08
CA ILE A 308 21.44 -10.68 2.28
C ILE A 308 21.63 -12.12 2.79
N ARG A 309 22.58 -12.89 2.24
CA ARG A 309 22.89 -14.26 2.69
C ARG A 309 23.31 -14.30 4.15
N GLN A 310 24.09 -13.34 4.61
CA GLN A 310 24.50 -13.23 6.02
C GLN A 310 23.30 -13.03 6.95
N LYS A 311 22.27 -12.32 6.51
CA LYS A 311 21.04 -12.11 7.31
C LYS A 311 20.09 -13.32 7.25
N TYR A 312 20.10 -14.07 6.15
CA TYR A 312 19.20 -15.19 5.88
C TYR A 312 19.98 -16.43 5.44
N PRO A 313 20.70 -17.09 6.36
CA PRO A 313 21.64 -18.17 6.03
C PRO A 313 20.98 -19.39 5.39
N HIS A 314 19.69 -19.61 5.64
CA HIS A 314 18.94 -20.79 5.19
C HIS A 314 17.96 -20.51 4.03
N ALA A 315 17.79 -19.24 3.62
CA ALA A 315 16.84 -18.87 2.58
C ALA A 315 17.35 -19.30 1.18
N PHE A 316 16.44 -19.69 0.30
CA PHE A 316 16.73 -19.64 -1.12
C PHE A 316 16.74 -18.17 -1.57
N ILE A 317 17.79 -17.75 -2.27
CA ILE A 317 17.90 -16.41 -2.85
C ILE A 317 17.74 -16.53 -4.35
N ILE A 318 16.72 -15.88 -4.91
CA ILE A 318 16.48 -15.84 -6.35
C ILE A 318 16.86 -14.46 -6.86
N CYS A 319 17.98 -14.40 -7.60
CA CYS A 319 18.43 -13.19 -8.26
C CYS A 319 17.69 -13.08 -9.60
N VAL A 320 16.76 -12.10 -9.69
CA VAL A 320 15.97 -11.88 -10.90
C VAL A 320 16.33 -10.53 -11.52
N LEU A 321 15.99 -10.35 -12.79
CA LEU A 321 16.02 -9.07 -13.46
C LEU A 321 14.68 -8.90 -14.19
N GLY A 322 14.03 -7.74 -13.95
CA GLY A 322 12.71 -7.42 -14.47
C GLY A 322 12.70 -7.21 -15.98
N ASP A 323 11.55 -7.04 -16.53
CA ASP A 323 11.17 -7.13 -17.94
C ASP A 323 11.42 -5.85 -18.78
N MET A 324 12.20 -4.91 -18.26
CA MET A 324 12.53 -3.64 -18.90
C MET A 324 13.87 -3.70 -19.64
N ASP A 325 14.45 -2.55 -19.96
CA ASP A 325 15.62 -2.40 -20.84
C ASP A 325 16.84 -3.23 -20.44
N ALA A 326 17.04 -3.50 -19.15
CA ALA A 326 18.16 -4.31 -18.69
C ALA A 326 18.09 -5.79 -19.16
N THR A 327 16.91 -6.25 -19.62
CA THR A 327 16.71 -7.61 -20.16
C THR A 327 16.51 -7.64 -21.68
N LYS A 328 16.74 -6.52 -22.40
CA LYS A 328 16.72 -6.51 -23.85
C LYS A 328 17.70 -7.54 -24.43
N PRO A 329 17.40 -8.15 -25.57
CA PRO A 329 18.37 -9.00 -26.29
C PRO A 329 19.68 -8.27 -26.50
N GLY A 330 20.82 -8.92 -26.19
CA GLY A 330 22.15 -8.33 -26.24
C GLY A 330 22.56 -7.49 -25.02
N SER A 331 21.69 -7.32 -24.03
CA SER A 331 22.05 -6.64 -22.78
C SER A 331 23.06 -7.44 -21.97
N PRO A 332 24.14 -6.83 -21.44
CA PRO A 332 25.12 -7.53 -20.60
C PRO A 332 24.65 -7.81 -19.17
N TRP A 333 23.58 -7.15 -18.71
CA TRP A 333 23.16 -7.15 -17.31
C TRP A 333 22.76 -8.52 -16.76
N PRO A 334 22.04 -9.40 -17.51
CA PRO A 334 21.82 -10.78 -17.07
C PRO A 334 23.12 -11.56 -16.88
N GLY A 335 24.11 -11.31 -17.75
CA GLY A 335 25.45 -11.91 -17.65
C GLY A 335 26.21 -11.49 -16.39
N TYR A 336 26.12 -10.21 -15.99
CA TYR A 336 26.74 -9.73 -14.75
C TYR A 336 26.14 -10.41 -13.51
N ILE A 337 24.81 -10.54 -13.46
CA ILE A 337 24.12 -11.25 -12.35
C ILE A 337 24.53 -12.71 -12.33
N SER A 338 24.50 -13.42 -13.47
CA SER A 338 24.88 -14.82 -13.56
C SER A 338 26.33 -15.05 -13.11
N LYS A 339 27.25 -14.17 -13.52
CA LYS A 339 28.66 -14.23 -13.10
C LYS A 339 28.83 -13.99 -11.61
N ALA A 340 28.12 -13.01 -11.05
CA ALA A 340 28.15 -12.72 -9.61
C ALA A 340 27.67 -13.92 -8.79
N VAL A 341 26.57 -14.55 -9.19
CA VAL A 341 26.00 -15.71 -8.51
C VAL A 341 26.91 -16.93 -8.63
N SER A 342 27.47 -17.21 -9.82
CA SER A 342 28.38 -18.34 -10.01
C SER A 342 29.65 -18.27 -9.15
N GLN A 343 30.15 -17.06 -8.88
CA GLN A 343 31.31 -16.82 -8.01
C GLN A 343 31.03 -17.07 -6.52
N MET A 344 29.75 -17.18 -6.10
CA MET A 344 29.41 -17.44 -4.71
C MET A 344 29.43 -18.89 -4.32
N ASN A 345 29.38 -19.81 -5.27
CA ASN A 345 29.39 -21.28 -5.06
C ASN A 345 28.34 -21.74 -4.03
N ASP A 346 27.15 -21.13 -4.04
CA ASP A 346 26.06 -21.42 -3.10
C ASP A 346 24.88 -22.03 -3.90
N PRO A 347 24.53 -23.32 -3.68
CA PRO A 347 23.45 -23.99 -4.42
C PRO A 347 22.05 -23.43 -4.12
N HIS A 348 21.90 -22.67 -3.04
CA HIS A 348 20.62 -22.02 -2.69
C HIS A 348 20.52 -20.58 -3.25
N ILE A 349 21.47 -20.14 -4.09
CA ILE A 349 21.38 -18.87 -4.80
C ILE A 349 21.18 -19.16 -6.28
N LEU A 350 20.01 -18.79 -6.77
CA LEU A 350 19.52 -19.12 -8.10
C LEU A 350 19.35 -17.85 -8.95
N VAL A 351 19.38 -17.99 -10.26
CA VAL A 351 19.09 -16.89 -11.20
C VAL A 351 17.84 -17.20 -12.01
N HIS A 352 17.03 -16.15 -12.26
CA HIS A 352 15.86 -16.23 -13.12
C HIS A 352 15.62 -14.87 -13.76
N PHE A 353 15.59 -14.79 -15.09
CA PHE A 353 15.38 -13.54 -15.80
C PHE A 353 14.00 -13.50 -16.45
N PHE A 354 13.30 -12.38 -16.28
CA PHE A 354 12.03 -12.16 -16.96
C PHE A 354 12.29 -11.75 -18.42
N PRO A 355 11.52 -12.25 -19.39
CA PRO A 355 11.62 -11.81 -20.77
C PRO A 355 11.34 -10.30 -20.89
N TYR A 356 12.08 -9.64 -21.77
CA TYR A 356 11.84 -8.24 -22.12
C TYR A 356 10.42 -8.07 -22.68
N LYS A 357 9.67 -7.09 -22.14
CA LYS A 357 8.26 -6.88 -22.48
C LYS A 357 8.00 -6.17 -23.82
N GLN A 358 9.05 -5.84 -24.58
CA GLN A 358 9.02 -5.25 -25.93
C GLN A 358 8.29 -3.90 -26.05
N ARG A 359 8.13 -3.16 -24.99
CA ARG A 359 7.63 -1.78 -24.96
C ARG A 359 8.37 -0.93 -23.92
N SER A 360 8.28 0.39 -24.05
CA SER A 360 8.79 1.35 -23.06
C SER A 360 7.92 1.40 -21.80
N GLY A 361 8.39 2.12 -20.78
CA GLY A 361 7.69 2.36 -19.52
C GLY A 361 7.72 1.17 -18.55
N HIS A 362 7.06 1.32 -17.40
CA HIS A 362 6.97 0.28 -16.38
C HIS A 362 5.97 -0.82 -16.75
N PRO A 363 6.09 -2.03 -16.19
CA PRO A 363 5.13 -3.10 -16.43
C PRO A 363 3.75 -2.75 -15.86
N ASN A 364 2.72 -2.91 -16.68
CA ASN A 364 1.34 -2.81 -16.25
C ASN A 364 0.86 -4.06 -15.51
N ALA A 365 -0.38 -4.07 -15.02
CA ALA A 365 -0.93 -5.17 -14.24
C ALA A 365 -0.93 -6.53 -14.98
N THR A 366 -1.07 -6.53 -16.31
CA THR A 366 -1.02 -7.77 -17.12
C THR A 366 0.41 -8.30 -17.23
N GLU A 367 1.38 -7.43 -17.44
CA GLU A 367 2.80 -7.78 -17.50
C GLU A 367 3.30 -8.25 -16.13
N GLN A 368 2.89 -7.60 -15.06
CA GLN A 368 3.15 -8.03 -13.68
C GLN A 368 2.61 -9.47 -13.42
N LYS A 369 1.41 -9.79 -13.89
CA LYS A 369 0.85 -11.15 -13.81
C LYS A 369 1.69 -12.16 -14.61
N THR A 370 2.23 -11.76 -15.77
CA THR A 370 3.10 -12.61 -16.58
C THR A 370 4.42 -12.88 -15.87
N MET A 371 5.03 -11.86 -15.27
CA MET A 371 6.22 -12.01 -14.42
C MET A 371 5.94 -12.93 -13.24
N ALA A 372 4.81 -12.75 -12.54
CA ALA A 372 4.42 -13.61 -11.43
C ALA A 372 4.29 -15.07 -11.85
N LYS A 373 3.60 -15.37 -12.97
CA LYS A 373 3.48 -16.73 -13.50
C LYS A 373 4.85 -17.36 -13.80
N SER A 374 5.78 -16.58 -14.33
CA SER A 374 7.14 -17.02 -14.61
C SER A 374 7.89 -17.38 -13.32
N LEU A 375 7.87 -16.48 -12.33
CA LEU A 375 8.53 -16.69 -11.04
C LEU A 375 7.91 -17.86 -10.24
N ILE A 376 6.58 -17.98 -10.23
CA ILE A 376 5.86 -19.08 -9.57
C ILE A 376 6.32 -20.43 -10.14
N ARG A 377 6.34 -20.57 -11.47
CA ARG A 377 6.81 -21.80 -12.13
C ARG A 377 8.27 -22.11 -11.79
N PHE A 378 9.11 -21.07 -11.74
CA PHE A 378 10.52 -21.23 -11.38
C PHE A 378 10.66 -21.72 -9.93
N ILE A 379 9.95 -21.13 -8.97
CA ILE A 379 9.94 -21.54 -7.56
C ILE A 379 9.44 -22.99 -7.44
N GLN A 380 8.32 -23.34 -8.07
CA GLN A 380 7.76 -24.70 -8.02
C GLN A 380 8.74 -25.77 -8.53
N LYS A 381 9.54 -25.42 -9.54
CA LYS A 381 10.52 -26.36 -10.14
C LYS A 381 11.76 -26.54 -9.28
N ASN A 382 12.21 -25.52 -8.58
CA ASN A 382 13.53 -25.46 -7.99
C ASN A 382 13.56 -25.44 -6.46
N ILE A 383 12.40 -25.18 -5.80
CA ILE A 383 12.34 -25.00 -4.35
C ILE A 383 11.26 -25.89 -3.75
N HIS A 384 11.66 -26.76 -2.84
CA HIS A 384 10.77 -27.63 -2.06
C HIS A 384 10.67 -27.09 -0.62
N TRP A 385 9.51 -26.63 -0.20
CA TRP A 385 9.28 -25.98 1.08
C TRP A 385 7.90 -26.28 1.69
#